data_686ff17c782f0f4b11ae976640c2e43e
#
_entry.id   686ff17c782f0f4b11ae976640c2e43e
#
_cell.length_a   1.000
_cell.length_b   1.000
_cell.length_c   1.000
_cell.angle_alpha   90.00
_cell.angle_beta   90.00
_cell.angle_gamma   90.00
#
_symmetry.space_group_name_H-M   'P 1'
#
loop_
_entity.id
_entity.type
_entity.pdbx_description
1 polymer ?
#
loop_
_entity_poly.entity_id
_entity_poly.type
_entity_poly.pdbx_seq_one_letter_code
_entity_poly.pdbx_strand_id
1 'polypeptide(L)'
;MGKRFIISGGGTGGHIYPAIAIANELKAQFPDAEFLFVGAKDKMEMQKVPQAGYKIEGLWISGLHRKVTLQNALFPVKLASSMFKSYSILRKFKPDVVIGTGGFASGAVLKVAAMLNIPTVIQEQNSFPGITNKLLAKKANAICVAYENLERFFPKNKIRFTGNPVRQDLIDVSSKKEEAISHFHLDANKRTLLILGGSLGARRLNQLIEKDLDFLTGLDFQIIWQCGKHYLIDYSKYNEKENVQVTAFIDRMDLVYAAADIVISRSGASSVSELCIVGKPTIFIPSPNVSEDH
;
A
#
# COMPACT_ATOMS: atom_id res chain seq x y z
N MET A 1 -23.13 -22.12 1.79
CA MET A 1 -22.41 -21.39 0.75
C MET A 1 -21.40 -20.47 1.41
N GLY A 2 -20.14 -20.53 1.01
CA GLY A 2 -19.09 -19.63 1.54
C GLY A 2 -19.40 -18.17 1.21
N LYS A 3 -18.86 -17.24 2.02
CA LYS A 3 -18.96 -15.80 1.78
C LYS A 3 -18.19 -15.41 0.50
N ARG A 4 -18.65 -14.38 -0.19
CA ARG A 4 -18.02 -13.86 -1.41
C ARG A 4 -17.66 -12.39 -1.25
N PHE A 5 -16.38 -12.07 -1.41
CA PHE A 5 -15.87 -10.72 -1.26
C PHE A 5 -15.27 -10.22 -2.57
N ILE A 6 -15.67 -9.03 -2.99
CA ILE A 6 -14.91 -8.27 -3.98
C ILE A 6 -14.12 -7.18 -3.25
N ILE A 7 -12.81 -7.11 -3.53
CA ILE A 7 -11.93 -6.09 -2.97
C ILE A 7 -11.35 -5.27 -4.10
N SER A 8 -11.48 -3.95 -4.02
CA SER A 8 -11.01 -3.03 -5.06
C SER A 8 -10.14 -1.94 -4.47
N GLY A 9 -8.93 -1.87 -4.97
CA GLY A 9 -7.95 -0.86 -4.60
C GLY A 9 -6.77 -0.92 -5.57
N GLY A 10 -6.13 0.21 -5.82
CA GLY A 10 -5.03 0.16 -6.76
C GLY A 10 -4.43 1.51 -7.11
N GLY A 11 -3.51 1.48 -8.05
CA GLY A 11 -2.72 2.61 -8.51
C GLY A 11 -1.43 2.84 -7.70
N THR A 12 -1.44 2.58 -6.40
CA THR A 12 -0.28 2.71 -5.51
C THR A 12 -0.23 1.60 -4.47
N GLY A 13 0.95 1.36 -3.89
CA GLY A 13 1.13 0.41 -2.79
C GLY A 13 0.25 0.73 -1.57
N GLY A 14 0.02 2.03 -1.30
CA GLY A 14 -0.82 2.48 -0.20
C GLY A 14 -2.29 2.01 -0.26
N HIS A 15 -2.81 1.67 -1.45
CA HIS A 15 -4.14 1.08 -1.60
C HIS A 15 -4.11 -0.44 -1.73
N ILE A 16 -3.03 -0.99 -2.33
CA ILE A 16 -2.95 -2.43 -2.65
C ILE A 16 -2.64 -3.25 -1.41
N TYR A 17 -1.66 -2.86 -0.60
CA TYR A 17 -1.27 -3.62 0.58
C TYR A 17 -2.36 -3.66 1.66
N PRO A 18 -3.08 -2.56 1.98
CA PRO A 18 -4.27 -2.62 2.82
C PRO A 18 -5.35 -3.56 2.27
N ALA A 19 -5.58 -3.57 0.95
CA ALA A 19 -6.53 -4.47 0.32
C ALA A 19 -6.15 -5.95 0.50
N ILE A 20 -4.86 -6.29 0.34
CA ILE A 20 -4.33 -7.64 0.55
C ILE A 20 -4.41 -8.02 2.04
N ALA A 21 -4.06 -7.11 2.96
CA ALA A 21 -4.14 -7.35 4.40
C ALA A 21 -5.58 -7.66 4.85
N ILE A 22 -6.56 -6.90 4.34
CA ILE A 22 -7.99 -7.15 4.59
C ILE A 22 -8.39 -8.52 4.03
N ALA A 23 -7.96 -8.88 2.82
CA ALA A 23 -8.27 -10.18 2.22
C ALA A 23 -7.71 -11.34 3.04
N ASN A 24 -6.46 -11.23 3.50
CA ASN A 24 -5.79 -12.24 4.31
C ASN A 24 -6.52 -12.46 5.64
N GLU A 25 -6.90 -11.38 6.32
CA GLU A 25 -7.65 -11.45 7.58
C GLU A 25 -9.04 -12.08 7.37
N LEU A 26 -9.78 -11.62 6.35
CA LEU A 26 -11.08 -12.20 6.02
C LEU A 26 -10.97 -13.69 5.64
N LYS A 27 -9.89 -14.09 4.97
CA LYS A 27 -9.64 -15.49 4.62
C LYS A 27 -9.34 -16.34 5.86
N ALA A 28 -8.63 -15.78 6.83
CA ALA A 28 -8.37 -16.45 8.11
C ALA A 28 -9.66 -16.66 8.91
N GLN A 29 -10.55 -15.64 8.94
CA GLN A 29 -11.84 -15.73 9.64
C GLN A 29 -12.90 -16.54 8.88
N PHE A 30 -12.84 -16.55 7.55
CA PHE A 30 -13.77 -17.27 6.66
C PHE A 30 -12.99 -18.13 5.67
N PRO A 31 -12.48 -19.32 6.07
CA PRO A 31 -11.62 -20.17 5.23
C PRO A 31 -12.25 -20.58 3.89
N ASP A 32 -13.58 -20.76 3.88
CA ASP A 32 -14.36 -21.15 2.70
C ASP A 32 -14.80 -19.95 1.82
N ALA A 33 -14.33 -18.74 2.13
CA ALA A 33 -14.74 -17.55 1.39
C ALA A 33 -14.05 -17.47 0.02
N GLU A 34 -14.80 -16.98 -0.97
CA GLU A 34 -14.29 -16.67 -2.29
C GLU A 34 -13.90 -15.18 -2.40
N PHE A 35 -12.73 -14.92 -2.96
CA PHE A 35 -12.20 -13.57 -3.15
C PHE A 35 -11.96 -13.27 -4.62
N LEU A 36 -12.38 -12.08 -5.04
CA LEU A 36 -12.05 -11.52 -6.34
C LEU A 36 -11.58 -10.07 -6.17
N PHE A 37 -10.39 -9.77 -6.64
CA PHE A 37 -9.92 -8.39 -6.71
C PHE A 37 -10.34 -7.73 -8.02
N VAL A 38 -10.53 -6.41 -7.97
CA VAL A 38 -10.77 -5.59 -9.16
C VAL A 38 -9.87 -4.37 -9.11
N GLY A 39 -8.99 -4.23 -10.10
CA GLY A 39 -7.99 -3.17 -10.18
C GLY A 39 -7.97 -2.47 -11.54
N ALA A 40 -7.06 -1.52 -11.73
CA ALA A 40 -6.83 -0.89 -13.04
C ALA A 40 -5.84 -1.73 -13.87
N LYS A 41 -6.13 -1.93 -15.15
CA LYS A 41 -5.22 -2.58 -16.10
C LYS A 41 -3.88 -1.84 -16.11
N ASP A 42 -2.81 -2.55 -16.37
CA ASP A 42 -1.45 -2.02 -16.53
C ASP A 42 -0.89 -1.29 -15.27
N LYS A 43 -1.47 -1.58 -14.10
CA LYS A 43 -1.02 -1.06 -12.80
C LYS A 43 -0.43 -2.18 -11.94
N MET A 44 0.29 -1.80 -10.89
CA MET A 44 1.04 -2.72 -10.04
C MET A 44 0.15 -3.77 -9.35
N GLU A 45 -1.12 -3.48 -9.12
CA GLU A 45 -2.08 -4.44 -8.55
C GLU A 45 -2.23 -5.69 -9.42
N MET A 46 -2.11 -5.58 -10.75
CA MET A 46 -2.18 -6.73 -11.66
C MET A 46 -1.02 -7.73 -11.47
N GLN A 47 0.05 -7.33 -10.81
CA GLN A 47 1.18 -8.19 -10.44
C GLN A 47 1.15 -8.57 -8.96
N LYS A 48 0.91 -7.59 -8.07
CA LYS A 48 1.03 -7.78 -6.61
C LYS A 48 -0.10 -8.64 -6.03
N VAL A 49 -1.32 -8.51 -6.56
CA VAL A 49 -2.46 -9.30 -6.09
C VAL A 49 -2.33 -10.80 -6.43
N PRO A 50 -1.96 -11.20 -7.67
CA PRO A 50 -1.65 -12.60 -7.97
C PRO A 50 -0.47 -13.16 -7.17
N GLN A 51 0.58 -12.35 -6.93
CA GLN A 51 1.69 -12.75 -6.07
C GLN A 51 1.24 -13.06 -4.63
N ALA A 52 0.18 -12.39 -4.15
CA ALA A 52 -0.44 -12.68 -2.86
C ALA A 52 -1.46 -13.84 -2.89
N GLY A 53 -1.59 -14.54 -4.03
CA GLY A 53 -2.45 -15.72 -4.16
C GLY A 53 -3.92 -15.42 -4.47
N TYR A 54 -4.26 -14.20 -4.91
CA TYR A 54 -5.64 -13.83 -5.24
C TYR A 54 -5.87 -13.62 -6.73
N LYS A 55 -7.09 -13.92 -7.19
CA LYS A 55 -7.54 -13.61 -8.56
C LYS A 55 -7.86 -12.12 -8.68
N ILE A 56 -7.54 -11.53 -9.84
CA ILE A 56 -7.82 -10.12 -10.12
C ILE A 56 -8.38 -9.92 -11.52
N GLU A 57 -9.36 -9.02 -11.64
CA GLU A 57 -9.93 -8.50 -12.90
C GLU A 57 -9.48 -7.06 -13.10
N GLY A 58 -9.02 -6.75 -14.32
CA GLY A 58 -8.55 -5.40 -14.67
C GLY A 58 -9.61 -4.56 -15.36
N LEU A 59 -9.84 -3.33 -14.88
CA LEU A 59 -10.67 -2.31 -15.54
C LEU A 59 -9.80 -1.39 -16.42
N TRP A 60 -10.37 -0.92 -17.50
CA TRP A 60 -9.72 0.09 -18.35
C TRP A 60 -10.00 1.49 -17.79
N ILE A 61 -9.28 1.84 -16.71
CA ILE A 61 -9.44 3.12 -16.02
C ILE A 61 -8.09 3.70 -15.66
N SER A 62 -7.98 5.01 -15.68
CA SER A 62 -6.80 5.76 -15.24
C SER A 62 -7.24 7.02 -14.52
N GLY A 63 -6.35 7.59 -13.71
CA GLY A 63 -6.59 8.87 -13.07
C GLY A 63 -6.74 10.02 -14.06
N LEU A 64 -7.43 11.07 -13.63
CA LEU A 64 -7.39 12.36 -14.30
C LEU A 64 -6.01 12.99 -14.07
N HIS A 65 -5.34 13.33 -15.14
CA HIS A 65 -4.11 14.11 -15.06
C HIS A 65 -4.43 15.55 -14.65
N ARG A 66 -3.63 16.13 -13.74
CA ARG A 66 -3.81 17.52 -13.29
C ARG A 66 -3.65 18.54 -14.43
N LYS A 67 -2.90 18.19 -15.48
CA LYS A 67 -2.78 19.01 -16.71
C LYS A 67 -3.86 18.57 -17.70
N VAL A 68 -4.43 19.52 -18.45
CA VAL A 68 -5.35 19.20 -19.55
C VAL A 68 -4.59 18.47 -20.64
N THR A 69 -4.90 17.18 -20.80
CA THR A 69 -4.29 16.31 -21.81
C THR A 69 -5.36 15.61 -22.62
N LEU A 70 -5.02 15.18 -23.83
CA LEU A 70 -5.94 14.37 -24.68
C LEU A 70 -6.42 13.10 -23.93
N GLN A 71 -5.61 12.59 -22.99
CA GLN A 71 -5.98 11.45 -22.15
C GLN A 71 -7.14 11.77 -21.19
N ASN A 72 -7.30 13.03 -20.77
CA ASN A 72 -8.44 13.44 -19.96
C ASN A 72 -9.74 13.45 -20.75
N ALA A 73 -9.71 13.71 -22.05
CA ALA A 73 -10.89 13.62 -22.93
C ALA A 73 -11.45 12.20 -23.02
N LEU A 74 -10.59 11.18 -22.90
CA LEU A 74 -10.99 9.77 -22.87
C LEU A 74 -11.51 9.30 -21.51
N PHE A 75 -11.38 10.11 -20.46
CA PHE A 75 -11.78 9.71 -19.10
C PHE A 75 -13.27 9.33 -18.98
N PRO A 76 -14.25 10.08 -19.56
CA PRO A 76 -15.66 9.68 -19.51
C PRO A 76 -15.91 8.30 -20.16
N VAL A 77 -15.25 8.01 -21.29
CA VAL A 77 -15.37 6.74 -22.00
C VAL A 77 -14.77 5.61 -21.15
N LYS A 78 -13.59 5.81 -20.58
CA LYS A 78 -12.95 4.85 -19.68
C LYS A 78 -13.83 4.58 -18.45
N LEU A 79 -14.41 5.61 -17.86
CA LEU A 79 -15.31 5.49 -16.72
C LEU A 79 -16.56 4.68 -17.07
N ALA A 80 -17.24 5.02 -18.17
CA ALA A 80 -18.41 4.28 -18.65
C ALA A 80 -18.10 2.80 -18.92
N SER A 81 -17.01 2.53 -19.64
CA SER A 81 -16.51 1.16 -19.90
C SER A 81 -16.22 0.41 -18.60
N SER A 82 -15.57 1.08 -17.62
CA SER A 82 -15.24 0.47 -16.33
C SER A 82 -16.48 0.20 -15.49
N MET A 83 -17.47 1.08 -15.51
CA MET A 83 -18.76 0.86 -14.84
C MET A 83 -19.51 -0.31 -15.46
N PHE A 84 -19.55 -0.42 -16.78
CA PHE A 84 -20.19 -1.55 -17.49
C PHE A 84 -19.49 -2.87 -17.17
N LYS A 85 -18.15 -2.90 -17.22
CA LYS A 85 -17.38 -4.09 -16.85
C LYS A 85 -17.58 -4.44 -15.36
N SER A 86 -17.61 -3.46 -14.47
CA SER A 86 -17.90 -3.67 -13.04
C SER A 86 -19.28 -4.27 -12.82
N TYR A 87 -20.29 -3.81 -13.56
CA TYR A 87 -21.64 -4.39 -13.53
C TYR A 87 -21.62 -5.88 -13.93
N SER A 88 -20.95 -6.23 -15.02
CA SER A 88 -20.81 -7.63 -15.45
C SER A 88 -20.10 -8.49 -14.40
N ILE A 89 -19.00 -8.00 -13.81
CA ILE A 89 -18.25 -8.71 -12.76
C ILE A 89 -19.14 -8.95 -11.53
N LEU A 90 -19.81 -7.91 -11.04
CA LEU A 90 -20.66 -7.99 -9.87
C LEU A 90 -21.86 -8.96 -10.06
N ARG A 91 -22.49 -8.92 -11.23
CA ARG A 91 -23.59 -9.83 -11.58
C ARG A 91 -23.15 -11.29 -11.70
N LYS A 92 -21.94 -11.53 -12.24
CA LYS A 92 -21.37 -12.87 -12.40
C LYS A 92 -20.88 -13.44 -11.09
N PHE A 93 -20.10 -12.66 -10.32
CA PHE A 93 -19.48 -13.10 -9.06
C PHE A 93 -20.47 -13.13 -7.90
N LYS A 94 -21.48 -12.25 -7.89
CA LYS A 94 -22.51 -12.11 -6.84
C LYS A 94 -21.90 -11.98 -5.43
N PRO A 95 -21.12 -10.93 -5.16
CA PRO A 95 -20.48 -10.75 -3.85
C PRO A 95 -21.51 -10.42 -2.77
N ASP A 96 -21.26 -10.88 -1.53
CA ASP A 96 -22.00 -10.46 -0.35
C ASP A 96 -21.62 -9.06 0.10
N VAL A 97 -20.34 -8.69 -0.09
CA VAL A 97 -19.79 -7.37 0.27
C VAL A 97 -18.73 -6.95 -0.75
N VAL A 98 -18.69 -5.66 -1.04
CA VAL A 98 -17.64 -5.03 -1.84
C VAL A 98 -16.84 -4.06 -0.98
N ILE A 99 -15.53 -4.24 -0.91
CA ILE A 99 -14.61 -3.44 -0.10
C ILE A 99 -13.73 -2.60 -1.00
N GLY A 100 -13.64 -1.30 -0.72
CA GLY A 100 -12.80 -0.35 -1.45
C GLY A 100 -11.72 0.25 -0.56
N THR A 101 -10.48 0.17 -0.99
CA THR A 101 -9.34 0.79 -0.29
C THR A 101 -8.84 2.06 -0.98
N GLY A 102 -9.52 2.49 -2.05
CA GLY A 102 -9.15 3.69 -2.79
C GLY A 102 -8.63 3.43 -4.20
N GLY A 103 -8.37 4.52 -4.92
CA GLY A 103 -7.99 4.47 -6.33
C GLY A 103 -9.20 4.51 -7.29
N PHE A 104 -8.91 4.68 -8.59
CA PHE A 104 -9.97 4.91 -9.59
C PHE A 104 -10.81 3.67 -9.88
N ALA A 105 -10.21 2.47 -9.83
CA ALA A 105 -10.94 1.21 -10.01
C ALA A 105 -11.97 1.01 -8.89
N SER A 106 -11.59 1.28 -7.64
CA SER A 106 -12.47 1.24 -6.47
C SER A 106 -13.69 2.15 -6.68
N GLY A 107 -13.50 3.35 -7.26
CA GLY A 107 -14.59 4.27 -7.58
C GLY A 107 -15.66 3.66 -8.47
N ALA A 108 -15.27 3.03 -9.57
CA ALA A 108 -16.20 2.41 -10.51
C ALA A 108 -16.93 1.21 -9.88
N VAL A 109 -16.17 0.32 -9.21
CA VAL A 109 -16.72 -0.92 -8.63
C VAL A 109 -17.73 -0.63 -7.51
N LEU A 110 -17.34 0.19 -6.51
CA LEU A 110 -18.22 0.51 -5.38
C LEU A 110 -19.44 1.33 -5.81
N LYS A 111 -19.27 2.22 -6.80
CA LYS A 111 -20.42 2.97 -7.35
C LYS A 111 -21.48 2.04 -7.93
N VAL A 112 -21.05 1.05 -8.73
CA VAL A 112 -21.97 0.07 -9.33
C VAL A 112 -22.52 -0.88 -8.27
N ALA A 113 -21.72 -1.32 -7.30
CA ALA A 113 -22.19 -2.15 -6.19
C ALA A 113 -23.32 -1.44 -5.41
N ALA A 114 -23.12 -0.15 -5.09
CA ALA A 114 -24.14 0.64 -4.42
C ALA A 114 -25.42 0.84 -5.26
N MET A 115 -25.30 0.89 -6.60
CA MET A 115 -26.48 0.94 -7.51
C MET A 115 -27.23 -0.39 -7.53
N LEU A 116 -26.55 -1.50 -7.32
CA LEU A 116 -27.11 -2.86 -7.25
C LEU A 116 -27.58 -3.23 -5.83
N ASN A 117 -27.53 -2.30 -4.87
CA ASN A 117 -27.82 -2.52 -3.45
C ASN A 117 -26.95 -3.62 -2.80
N ILE A 118 -25.73 -3.83 -3.32
CA ILE A 118 -24.75 -4.71 -2.70
C ILE A 118 -24.04 -3.91 -1.59
N PRO A 119 -23.92 -4.46 -0.37
CA PRO A 119 -23.22 -3.78 0.73
C PRO A 119 -21.80 -3.37 0.36
N THR A 120 -21.44 -2.12 0.70
CA THR A 120 -20.11 -1.58 0.41
C THR A 120 -19.43 -1.08 1.67
N VAL A 121 -18.14 -1.35 1.80
CA VAL A 121 -17.26 -0.87 2.86
C VAL A 121 -16.12 -0.08 2.23
N ILE A 122 -15.83 1.09 2.77
CA ILE A 122 -14.66 1.90 2.39
C ILE A 122 -13.63 1.79 3.52
N GLN A 123 -12.36 1.61 3.16
CA GLN A 123 -11.23 1.76 4.05
C GLN A 123 -10.42 2.98 3.60
N GLU A 124 -10.19 3.93 4.51
CA GLU A 124 -9.40 5.14 4.28
C GLU A 124 -8.14 5.11 5.14
N GLN A 125 -7.00 5.21 4.48
CA GLN A 125 -5.68 5.08 5.12
C GLN A 125 -5.15 6.38 5.68
N ASN A 126 -5.62 7.51 5.17
CA ASN A 126 -5.03 8.82 5.39
C ASN A 126 -5.89 9.71 6.30
N SER A 127 -5.27 10.66 6.95
CA SER A 127 -5.96 11.73 7.70
C SER A 127 -6.69 12.73 6.79
N PHE A 128 -6.33 12.76 5.49
CA PHE A 128 -7.03 13.50 4.45
C PHE A 128 -7.51 12.55 3.35
N PRO A 129 -8.83 12.28 3.27
CA PRO A 129 -9.35 11.24 2.39
C PRO A 129 -9.21 11.55 0.90
N GLY A 130 -8.94 10.50 0.14
CA GLY A 130 -8.95 10.56 -1.32
C GLY A 130 -10.32 10.96 -1.89
N ILE A 131 -10.31 11.63 -3.06
CA ILE A 131 -11.53 12.12 -3.73
C ILE A 131 -12.53 10.97 -3.98
N THR A 132 -12.05 9.80 -4.38
CA THR A 132 -12.88 8.61 -4.63
C THR A 132 -13.66 8.22 -3.39
N ASN A 133 -13.01 8.13 -2.22
CA ASN A 133 -13.64 7.73 -0.98
C ASN A 133 -14.67 8.78 -0.53
N LYS A 134 -14.37 10.08 -0.69
CA LYS A 134 -15.34 11.17 -0.41
C LYS A 134 -16.60 11.05 -1.26
N LEU A 135 -16.47 10.77 -2.56
CA LEU A 135 -17.62 10.63 -3.47
C LEU A 135 -18.50 9.41 -3.15
N LEU A 136 -17.89 8.33 -2.68
CA LEU A 136 -18.59 7.08 -2.36
C LEU A 136 -19.22 7.07 -0.96
N ALA A 137 -18.72 7.89 -0.04
CA ALA A 137 -19.05 7.89 1.39
C ALA A 137 -20.54 7.91 1.69
N LYS A 138 -21.32 8.76 0.97
CA LYS A 138 -22.76 8.90 1.21
C LYS A 138 -23.52 7.60 0.97
N LYS A 139 -23.07 6.73 0.07
CA LYS A 139 -23.74 5.48 -0.29
C LYS A 139 -23.10 4.23 0.34
N ALA A 140 -21.91 4.34 0.89
CA ALA A 140 -21.26 3.25 1.61
C ALA A 140 -22.07 2.85 2.86
N ASN A 141 -22.02 1.58 3.22
CA ASN A 141 -22.63 1.05 4.45
C ASN A 141 -21.75 1.30 5.67
N ALA A 142 -20.44 1.19 5.53
CA ALA A 142 -19.47 1.50 6.57
C ALA A 142 -18.20 2.14 5.96
N ILE A 143 -17.52 2.93 6.78
CA ILE A 143 -16.28 3.62 6.42
C ILE A 143 -15.28 3.39 7.54
N CYS A 144 -14.36 2.46 7.32
CA CYS A 144 -13.27 2.16 8.23
C CYS A 144 -12.18 3.20 8.03
N VAL A 145 -11.77 3.87 9.09
CA VAL A 145 -10.79 4.97 9.04
C VAL A 145 -9.59 4.68 9.94
N ALA A 146 -8.43 5.14 9.50
CA ALA A 146 -7.18 4.96 10.25
C ALA A 146 -6.94 6.07 11.27
N TYR A 147 -7.53 7.23 11.07
CA TYR A 147 -7.32 8.42 11.90
C TYR A 147 -8.66 8.99 12.40
N GLU A 148 -8.60 9.71 13.51
CA GLU A 148 -9.72 10.45 14.06
C GLU A 148 -10.03 11.73 13.25
N ASN A 149 -11.13 12.41 13.61
CA ASN A 149 -11.56 13.71 13.04
C ASN A 149 -11.89 13.66 11.52
N LEU A 150 -12.31 12.48 11.01
CA LEU A 150 -12.74 12.33 9.62
C LEU A 150 -14.23 12.59 9.39
N GLU A 151 -15.00 12.90 10.43
CA GLU A 151 -16.42 13.33 10.34
C GLU A 151 -16.62 14.63 9.56
N ARG A 152 -15.58 15.45 9.41
CA ARG A 152 -15.56 16.61 8.51
C ARG A 152 -15.65 16.24 7.02
N PHE A 153 -15.37 14.98 6.67
CA PHE A 153 -15.39 14.49 5.30
C PHE A 153 -16.41 13.39 5.06
N PHE A 154 -16.76 12.64 6.11
CA PHE A 154 -17.60 11.45 6.02
C PHE A 154 -18.80 11.52 6.96
N PRO A 155 -19.94 10.86 6.64
CA PRO A 155 -21.09 10.78 7.54
C PRO A 155 -20.69 10.09 8.86
N LYS A 156 -20.83 10.79 9.99
CA LYS A 156 -20.39 10.33 11.31
C LYS A 156 -20.94 8.98 11.71
N ASN A 157 -22.20 8.69 11.39
CA ASN A 157 -22.85 7.43 11.74
C ASN A 157 -22.30 6.20 10.99
N LYS A 158 -21.54 6.42 9.90
CA LYS A 158 -20.92 5.34 9.09
C LYS A 158 -19.47 5.11 9.41
N ILE A 159 -18.82 6.03 10.10
CA ILE A 159 -17.41 5.92 10.47
C ILE A 159 -17.21 4.81 11.51
N ARG A 160 -16.15 4.01 11.28
CA ARG A 160 -15.61 3.05 12.22
C ARG A 160 -14.11 3.29 12.32
N PHE A 161 -13.65 3.64 13.50
CA PHE A 161 -12.21 3.81 13.76
C PHE A 161 -11.59 2.43 13.94
N THR A 162 -10.74 2.02 12.99
CA THR A 162 -10.16 0.67 12.91
C THR A 162 -8.64 0.67 12.86
N GLY A 163 -8.01 1.83 12.65
CA GLY A 163 -6.62 1.89 12.25
C GLY A 163 -6.42 1.47 10.80
N ASN A 164 -5.17 1.42 10.35
CA ASN A 164 -4.81 0.89 9.05
C ASN A 164 -4.66 -0.64 9.10
N PRO A 165 -5.13 -1.34 8.06
CA PRO A 165 -4.82 -2.76 7.90
C PRO A 165 -3.31 -2.95 7.69
N VAL A 166 -2.70 -3.74 8.54
CA VAL A 166 -1.28 -4.07 8.49
C VAL A 166 -1.12 -5.57 8.28
N ARG A 167 -0.03 -5.97 7.66
CA ARG A 167 0.26 -7.37 7.41
C ARG A 167 0.50 -8.12 8.72
N GLN A 168 -0.05 -9.31 8.83
CA GLN A 168 0.05 -10.15 10.03
C GLN A 168 1.49 -10.60 10.33
N ASP A 169 2.33 -10.75 9.31
CA ASP A 169 3.74 -11.14 9.43
C ASP A 169 4.63 -10.12 10.12
N LEU A 170 4.09 -8.90 10.36
CA LEU A 170 4.78 -7.81 11.07
C LEU A 170 4.47 -7.74 12.58
N ILE A 171 3.52 -8.50 13.08
CA ILE A 171 3.10 -8.43 14.50
C ILE A 171 4.20 -8.92 15.44
N ASP A 172 4.94 -9.94 15.04
CA ASP A 172 6.06 -10.47 15.82
C ASP A 172 7.33 -10.58 14.96
N VAL A 173 7.97 -9.43 14.72
CA VAL A 173 9.24 -9.40 13.98
C VAL A 173 10.44 -9.71 14.90
N SER A 174 10.29 -9.57 16.21
CA SER A 174 11.41 -9.74 17.16
C SER A 174 11.92 -11.19 17.16
N SER A 175 11.03 -12.16 17.04
CA SER A 175 11.37 -13.59 16.97
C SER A 175 12.15 -13.98 15.70
N LYS A 176 12.19 -13.12 14.68
CA LYS A 176 12.81 -13.39 13.37
C LYS A 176 14.21 -12.80 13.22
N LYS A 177 14.83 -12.27 14.29
CA LYS A 177 16.11 -11.55 14.19
C LYS A 177 17.25 -12.42 13.64
N GLU A 178 17.37 -13.67 14.11
CA GLU A 178 18.40 -14.59 13.63
C GLU A 178 18.21 -14.97 12.15
N GLU A 179 16.97 -15.26 11.74
CA GLU A 179 16.63 -15.51 10.33
C GLU A 179 16.95 -14.30 9.46
N ALA A 180 16.66 -13.10 9.95
CA ALA A 180 16.93 -11.84 9.25
C ALA A 180 18.42 -11.58 9.05
N ILE A 181 19.23 -11.78 10.08
CA ILE A 181 20.69 -11.67 10.02
C ILE A 181 21.25 -12.63 8.95
N SER A 182 20.81 -13.89 8.98
CA SER A 182 21.22 -14.90 7.98
C SER A 182 20.74 -14.52 6.56
N HIS A 183 19.50 -14.10 6.40
CA HIS A 183 18.89 -13.78 5.11
C HIS A 183 19.57 -12.59 4.39
N PHE A 184 19.94 -11.56 5.15
CA PHE A 184 20.62 -10.37 4.62
C PHE A 184 22.14 -10.44 4.76
N HIS A 185 22.72 -11.56 5.22
CA HIS A 185 24.16 -11.73 5.42
C HIS A 185 24.79 -10.63 6.27
N LEU A 186 24.14 -10.31 7.39
CA LEU A 186 24.53 -9.23 8.31
C LEU A 186 25.51 -9.74 9.38
N ASP A 187 26.30 -8.82 9.92
CA ASP A 187 27.07 -9.05 11.14
C ASP A 187 26.16 -8.88 12.38
N ALA A 188 26.03 -9.92 13.19
CA ALA A 188 25.20 -9.91 14.38
C ALA A 188 25.69 -8.91 15.47
N ASN A 189 26.95 -8.49 15.41
CA ASN A 189 27.55 -7.55 16.36
C ASN A 189 27.40 -6.08 15.95
N LYS A 190 26.97 -5.81 14.70
CA LYS A 190 26.77 -4.45 14.19
C LYS A 190 25.31 -4.03 14.23
N ARG A 191 25.09 -2.73 14.45
CA ARG A 191 23.75 -2.14 14.34
C ARG A 191 23.33 -2.00 12.88
N THR A 192 22.08 -2.28 12.59
CA THR A 192 21.52 -2.18 11.23
C THR A 192 20.69 -0.92 11.06
N LEU A 193 21.11 -0.06 10.13
CA LEU A 193 20.34 1.07 9.66
C LEU A 193 19.56 0.67 8.40
N LEU A 194 18.23 0.73 8.49
CA LEU A 194 17.34 0.47 7.36
C LEU A 194 16.87 1.78 6.74
N ILE A 195 17.01 1.91 5.42
CA ILE A 195 16.58 3.10 4.65
C ILE A 195 15.52 2.69 3.65
N LEU A 196 14.32 3.26 3.78
CA LEU A 196 13.14 2.92 2.96
C LEU A 196 12.72 4.11 2.08
N GLY A 197 13.07 4.06 0.80
CA GLY A 197 12.65 5.04 -0.20
C GLY A 197 11.24 4.82 -0.76
N GLY A 198 10.59 3.68 -0.42
CA GLY A 198 9.34 3.23 -1.02
C GLY A 198 9.55 2.49 -2.34
N SER A 199 8.48 1.87 -2.88
CA SER A 199 8.57 0.97 -4.05
C SER A 199 9.09 1.61 -5.35
N LEU A 200 8.83 2.90 -5.54
CA LEU A 200 9.33 3.67 -6.69
C LEU A 200 10.63 4.41 -6.38
N GLY A 201 10.99 4.47 -5.11
CA GLY A 201 12.12 5.23 -4.60
C GLY A 201 11.79 6.70 -4.33
N ALA A 202 12.65 7.36 -3.58
CA ALA A 202 12.52 8.76 -3.21
C ALA A 202 13.82 9.50 -3.54
N ARG A 203 13.83 10.21 -4.67
CA ARG A 203 15.04 10.88 -5.20
C ARG A 203 15.77 11.70 -4.13
N ARG A 204 15.04 12.53 -3.40
CA ARG A 204 15.67 13.41 -2.40
C ARG A 204 16.25 12.63 -1.23
N LEU A 205 15.56 11.59 -0.78
CA LEU A 205 16.10 10.70 0.26
C LEU A 205 17.38 10.02 -0.22
N ASN A 206 17.37 9.44 -1.43
CA ASN A 206 18.54 8.79 -1.99
C ASN A 206 19.75 9.75 -2.08
N GLN A 207 19.52 10.99 -2.55
CA GLN A 207 20.57 12.01 -2.61
C GLN A 207 21.13 12.41 -1.23
N LEU A 208 20.27 12.46 -0.19
CA LEU A 208 20.73 12.74 1.17
C LEU A 208 21.58 11.60 1.71
N ILE A 209 21.12 10.35 1.53
CA ILE A 209 21.89 9.17 1.95
C ILE A 209 23.23 9.07 1.22
N GLU A 210 23.24 9.29 -0.11
CA GLU A 210 24.47 9.31 -0.90
C GLU A 210 25.48 10.33 -0.37
N LYS A 211 25.02 11.55 -0.09
CA LYS A 211 25.86 12.64 0.40
C LYS A 211 26.54 12.31 1.73
N ASP A 212 25.79 11.67 2.63
CA ASP A 212 26.22 11.44 4.00
C ASP A 212 26.60 9.97 4.27
N LEU A 213 26.78 9.17 3.20
CA LEU A 213 27.01 7.73 3.31
C LEU A 213 28.29 7.38 4.10
N ASP A 214 29.37 8.10 3.84
CA ASP A 214 30.65 7.89 4.52
C ASP A 214 30.55 8.24 6.02
N PHE A 215 29.79 9.26 6.36
CA PHE A 215 29.48 9.58 7.76
C PHE A 215 28.69 8.45 8.41
N LEU A 216 27.63 7.94 7.74
CA LEU A 216 26.78 6.87 8.28
C LEU A 216 27.55 5.56 8.47
N THR A 217 28.41 5.19 7.53
CA THR A 217 29.27 3.99 7.68
C THR A 217 30.34 4.17 8.74
N GLY A 218 30.82 5.41 8.94
CA GLY A 218 31.75 5.75 10.04
C GLY A 218 31.15 5.66 11.44
N LEU A 219 29.81 5.56 11.58
CA LEU A 219 29.12 5.34 12.84
C LEU A 219 28.98 3.84 13.20
N ASP A 220 29.73 2.97 12.53
CA ASP A 220 29.70 1.51 12.70
C ASP A 220 28.33 0.86 12.46
N PHE A 221 27.54 1.44 11.54
CA PHE A 221 26.32 0.81 11.02
C PHE A 221 26.61 -0.08 9.81
N GLN A 222 25.89 -1.19 9.74
CA GLN A 222 25.61 -1.85 8.47
C GLN A 222 24.30 -1.31 7.92
N ILE A 223 24.22 -1.08 6.62
CA ILE A 223 23.14 -0.33 5.97
C ILE A 223 22.41 -1.22 4.97
N ILE A 224 21.08 -1.32 5.11
CA ILE A 224 20.19 -1.86 4.08
C ILE A 224 19.44 -0.68 3.49
N TRP A 225 19.65 -0.42 2.19
CA TRP A 225 19.10 0.75 1.52
C TRP A 225 18.21 0.36 0.34
N GLN A 226 16.89 0.49 0.52
CA GLN A 226 15.92 0.37 -0.56
C GLN A 226 15.83 1.70 -1.32
N CYS A 227 16.56 1.81 -2.42
CA CYS A 227 16.61 3.03 -3.24
C CYS A 227 15.42 3.19 -4.20
N GLY A 228 14.69 2.10 -4.51
CA GLY A 228 13.60 2.06 -5.47
C GLY A 228 14.04 1.69 -6.89
N LYS A 229 13.10 1.12 -7.66
CA LYS A 229 13.40 0.57 -9.00
C LYS A 229 14.02 1.57 -9.97
N HIS A 230 13.59 2.83 -9.92
CA HIS A 230 14.06 3.85 -10.85
C HIS A 230 15.49 4.32 -10.59
N TYR A 231 16.04 4.03 -9.41
CA TYR A 231 17.33 4.54 -8.96
C TYR A 231 18.39 3.45 -8.74
N LEU A 232 18.05 2.18 -8.94
CA LEU A 232 18.98 1.08 -8.69
C LEU A 232 20.27 1.23 -9.50
N ILE A 233 20.17 1.63 -10.76
CA ILE A 233 21.33 1.81 -11.65
C ILE A 233 22.30 2.83 -11.07
N ASP A 234 21.79 3.93 -10.50
CA ASP A 234 22.60 5.01 -9.97
C ASP A 234 23.28 4.65 -8.64
N TYR A 235 22.60 3.84 -7.81
CA TYR A 235 23.03 3.58 -6.43
C TYR A 235 23.59 2.19 -6.19
N SER A 236 23.44 1.22 -7.11
CA SER A 236 23.98 -0.15 -6.95
C SER A 236 25.50 -0.20 -6.81
N LYS A 237 26.23 0.81 -7.29
CA LYS A 237 27.67 0.97 -7.10
C LYS A 237 28.12 0.95 -5.62
N TYR A 238 27.21 1.34 -4.71
CA TYR A 238 27.50 1.33 -3.27
C TYR A 238 27.46 -0.07 -2.63
N ASN A 239 27.03 -1.12 -3.37
CA ASN A 239 27.19 -2.49 -2.92
C ASN A 239 28.65 -2.96 -2.88
N GLU A 240 29.58 -2.20 -3.50
CA GLU A 240 31.02 -2.43 -3.38
C GLU A 240 31.59 -1.95 -2.04
N LYS A 241 30.86 -1.09 -1.30
CA LYS A 241 31.26 -0.66 0.03
C LYS A 241 30.94 -1.76 1.06
N GLU A 242 31.89 -2.02 1.93
CA GLU A 242 31.67 -2.89 3.08
C GLU A 242 30.48 -2.39 3.91
N ASN A 243 29.66 -3.30 4.39
CA ASN A 243 28.49 -3.01 5.23
C ASN A 243 27.37 -2.19 4.56
N VAL A 244 27.31 -2.08 3.24
CA VAL A 244 26.25 -1.37 2.51
C VAL A 244 25.57 -2.33 1.53
N GLN A 245 24.25 -2.49 1.64
CA GLN A 245 23.44 -3.27 0.73
C GLN A 245 22.38 -2.39 0.11
N VAL A 246 22.47 -2.13 -1.20
CA VAL A 246 21.51 -1.34 -1.97
C VAL A 246 20.61 -2.26 -2.79
N THR A 247 19.32 -2.08 -2.66
CA THR A 247 18.32 -2.86 -3.40
C THR A 247 17.21 -1.98 -3.98
N ALA A 248 16.63 -2.45 -5.07
CA ALA A 248 15.46 -1.79 -5.66
C ALA A 248 14.21 -1.93 -4.80
N PHE A 249 14.02 -3.11 -4.23
CA PHE A 249 12.82 -3.48 -3.48
C PHE A 249 13.12 -4.59 -2.48
N ILE A 250 12.45 -4.57 -1.34
CA ILE A 250 12.55 -5.59 -0.30
C ILE A 250 11.20 -6.31 -0.22
N ASP A 251 11.20 -7.61 -0.53
CA ASP A 251 9.98 -8.43 -0.46
C ASP A 251 9.70 -8.92 0.97
N ARG A 252 10.76 -9.34 1.71
CA ARG A 252 10.69 -9.83 3.08
C ARG A 252 10.80 -8.67 4.07
N MET A 253 9.73 -7.83 4.11
CA MET A 253 9.66 -6.69 5.04
C MET A 253 9.66 -7.14 6.50
N ASP A 254 9.11 -8.30 6.81
CA ASP A 254 9.14 -8.91 8.13
C ASP A 254 10.60 -9.13 8.61
N LEU A 255 11.46 -9.67 7.75
CA LEU A 255 12.86 -9.89 8.07
C LEU A 255 13.65 -8.59 8.14
N VAL A 256 13.44 -7.66 7.19
CA VAL A 256 14.22 -6.41 7.23
C VAL A 256 13.88 -5.55 8.44
N TYR A 257 12.62 -5.55 8.88
CA TYR A 257 12.24 -4.90 10.13
C TYR A 257 12.80 -5.64 11.36
N ALA A 258 12.87 -6.97 11.33
CA ALA A 258 13.52 -7.76 12.38
C ALA A 258 15.01 -7.41 12.51
N ALA A 259 15.71 -7.27 11.38
CA ALA A 259 17.13 -6.90 11.35
C ALA A 259 17.39 -5.47 11.81
N ALA A 260 16.50 -4.54 11.49
CA ALA A 260 16.71 -3.11 11.70
C ALA A 260 16.77 -2.73 13.18
N ASP A 261 17.73 -1.89 13.56
CA ASP A 261 17.79 -1.24 14.85
C ASP A 261 17.29 0.22 14.78
N ILE A 262 17.52 0.88 13.65
CA ILE A 262 17.01 2.23 13.34
C ILE A 262 16.49 2.24 11.91
N VAL A 263 15.42 2.99 11.67
CA VAL A 263 14.81 3.13 10.34
C VAL A 263 14.76 4.58 9.90
N ILE A 264 15.15 4.85 8.66
CA ILE A 264 14.85 6.11 7.95
C ILE A 264 13.82 5.80 6.88
N SER A 265 12.64 6.38 6.94
CA SER A 265 11.54 6.04 6.04
C SER A 265 10.81 7.26 5.51
N ARG A 266 10.18 7.09 4.34
CA ARG A 266 9.10 7.99 3.91
C ARG A 266 7.90 7.82 4.86
N SER A 267 7.11 8.89 5.03
CA SER A 267 5.98 8.95 5.96
C SER A 267 4.62 8.59 5.31
N GLY A 268 4.62 7.66 4.36
CA GLY A 268 3.35 7.14 3.81
C GLY A 268 2.52 6.41 4.87
N ALA A 269 1.20 6.56 4.83
CA ALA A 269 0.29 6.06 5.88
C ALA A 269 0.49 4.58 6.24
N SER A 270 0.68 3.71 5.23
CA SER A 270 0.96 2.28 5.48
C SER A 270 2.30 2.07 6.18
N SER A 271 3.35 2.78 5.76
CA SER A 271 4.70 2.66 6.36
C SER A 271 4.70 3.15 7.81
N VAL A 272 4.02 4.25 8.09
CA VAL A 272 3.87 4.76 9.48
C VAL A 272 3.18 3.71 10.35
N SER A 273 2.07 3.14 9.87
CA SER A 273 1.30 2.14 10.62
C SER A 273 2.11 0.85 10.85
N GLU A 274 2.86 0.37 9.85
CA GLU A 274 3.75 -0.78 9.99
C GLU A 274 4.84 -0.50 11.03
N LEU A 275 5.52 0.64 10.92
CA LEU A 275 6.62 1.01 11.83
C LEU A 275 6.15 1.24 13.27
N CYS A 276 4.94 1.73 13.48
CA CYS A 276 4.33 1.80 14.80
C CYS A 276 4.11 0.42 15.43
N ILE A 277 3.72 -0.58 14.63
CA ILE A 277 3.50 -1.96 15.10
C ILE A 277 4.83 -2.64 15.41
N VAL A 278 5.82 -2.52 14.52
CA VAL A 278 7.13 -3.15 14.74
C VAL A 278 7.96 -2.47 15.83
N GLY A 279 7.58 -1.26 16.27
CA GLY A 279 8.17 -0.56 17.41
C GLY A 279 9.64 -0.16 17.23
N LYS A 280 10.10 0.07 15.99
CA LYS A 280 11.49 0.46 15.73
C LYS A 280 11.67 1.98 15.78
N PRO A 281 12.77 2.49 16.38
CA PRO A 281 13.15 3.89 16.30
C PRO A 281 13.19 4.35 14.84
N THR A 282 12.40 5.38 14.48
CA THR A 282 12.21 5.76 13.08
C THR A 282 12.33 7.26 12.89
N ILE A 283 13.09 7.66 11.86
CA ILE A 283 13.13 9.02 11.34
C ILE A 283 12.27 9.08 10.09
N PHE A 284 11.16 9.82 10.14
CA PHE A 284 10.28 10.01 9.01
C PHE A 284 10.69 11.23 8.18
N ILE A 285 10.77 11.04 6.85
CA ILE A 285 11.07 12.09 5.89
C ILE A 285 9.86 12.29 4.97
N PRO A 286 9.02 13.31 5.24
CA PRO A 286 7.83 13.61 4.44
C PRO A 286 8.18 13.96 2.98
N SER A 287 7.23 13.74 2.07
CA SER A 287 7.37 14.13 0.67
C SER A 287 6.77 15.51 0.42
N PRO A 288 7.52 16.47 -0.14
CA PRO A 288 6.97 17.79 -0.45
C PRO A 288 6.04 17.78 -1.69
N ASN A 289 5.97 16.67 -2.42
CA ASN A 289 5.30 16.59 -3.73
C ASN A 289 4.08 15.67 -3.76
N VAL A 290 3.56 15.28 -2.61
CA VAL A 290 2.36 14.44 -2.52
C VAL A 290 1.13 15.27 -2.17
N SER A 291 -0.06 14.79 -2.56
CA SER A 291 -1.32 15.51 -2.39
C SER A 291 -1.88 15.48 -0.97
N GLU A 292 -1.25 14.76 -0.06
CA GLU A 292 -1.79 14.38 1.24
C GLU A 292 -0.82 14.70 2.40
N ASP A 293 0.15 15.60 2.19
CA ASP A 293 1.12 16.10 3.18
C ASP A 293 1.89 15.01 3.98
N HIS A 294 2.22 13.88 3.33
CA HIS A 294 2.98 12.78 3.96
C HIS A 294 4.22 12.31 3.21
#